data_a912b6ee26cfa855f41f25a06d80597b
#
_entry.id   a912b6ee26cfa855f41f25a06d80597b
#
_cell.length_a   1.000
_cell.length_b   1.000
_cell.length_c   1.000
_cell.angle_alpha   90.00
_cell.angle_beta   90.00
_cell.angle_gamma   90.00
#
_symmetry.space_group_name_H-M   'P 1'
#
loop_
_entity.id
_entity.type
_entity.pdbx_description
1 polymer ?
#
loop_
_entity_poly.entity_id
_entity_poly.type
_entity_poly.pdbx_seq_one_letter_code
_entity_poly.pdbx_strand_id
1 'polypeptide(L)'
;MRAESPGDVQQTIRVARDRGMRLSVLGGGHDWAGRAVCDGGLVIDMSGMRSVTVDSGARVATVGGGVIAADLIDAVAPYGLVAATGNCGGVGITGLTLGGGYGPLNGRFGLASDNLLGAEVVLADGRIVKADATHEPELFWALRGGGGNFGVVTSMRVQLHPLDRLIGGMILFPWSQGATVWRGLDEVLSTAPDEWTVLSGLMSGPDGNPAVFLAPAWSGDLLSGQAAVDALTKLGTPLSGQVAPMTYREWLSLFDAWDVRGQCWAINTRTIAGYTPEVIDALLEIGRTLTPPRSGISIHHCHGASTLVAPDQTAFANRRPHFVVEIIAGWEGGDSVRHRAWADAASAALAPHALPGGYANLLVPGDHEQIANAYGENAIRLVAAKKHYDPDGVFTAIPLPGVSEGKRSNAVHRR
;
A
#
# COMPACT_ATOMS: atom_id res chain seq x y z
N MET A 1 7.16 1.66 -23.47
CA MET A 1 7.60 0.37 -24.05
C MET A 1 7.06 -0.75 -23.15
N ARG A 2 6.33 -1.70 -23.73
CA ARG A 2 5.87 -2.89 -23.00
C ARG A 2 6.99 -3.92 -22.97
N ALA A 3 7.43 -4.26 -21.76
CA ALA A 3 8.50 -5.24 -21.54
C ALA A 3 7.95 -6.66 -21.51
N GLU A 4 8.57 -7.60 -22.21
CA GLU A 4 8.25 -9.03 -22.20
C GLU A 4 9.41 -9.86 -21.63
N SER A 5 10.57 -9.24 -21.46
CA SER A 5 11.78 -9.87 -20.93
C SER A 5 12.65 -8.88 -20.14
N PRO A 6 13.56 -9.37 -19.27
CA PRO A 6 14.59 -8.53 -18.65
C PRO A 6 15.48 -7.79 -19.68
N GLY A 7 15.68 -8.38 -20.86
CA GLY A 7 16.44 -7.75 -21.97
C GLY A 7 15.77 -6.50 -22.51
N ASP A 8 14.43 -6.48 -22.61
CA ASP A 8 13.68 -5.29 -23.04
C ASP A 8 13.84 -4.16 -22.02
N VAL A 9 13.81 -4.51 -20.72
CA VAL A 9 14.04 -3.55 -19.63
C VAL A 9 15.45 -2.97 -19.73
N GLN A 10 16.49 -3.82 -19.89
CA GLN A 10 17.88 -3.37 -20.07
C GLN A 10 18.02 -2.39 -21.24
N GLN A 11 17.46 -2.77 -22.38
CA GLN A 11 17.54 -1.93 -23.59
C GLN A 11 16.87 -0.58 -23.39
N THR A 12 15.71 -0.57 -22.71
CA THR A 12 14.99 0.68 -22.45
C THR A 12 15.74 1.59 -21.50
N ILE A 13 16.33 1.04 -20.43
CA ILE A 13 17.18 1.80 -19.51
C ILE A 13 18.36 2.42 -20.27
N ARG A 14 19.04 1.64 -21.13
CA ARG A 14 20.16 2.12 -21.94
C ARG A 14 19.74 3.29 -22.86
N VAL A 15 18.64 3.12 -23.61
CA VAL A 15 18.12 4.18 -24.49
C VAL A 15 17.75 5.44 -23.73
N ALA A 16 17.12 5.30 -22.55
CA ALA A 16 16.77 6.44 -21.69
C ALA A 16 18.03 7.21 -21.25
N ARG A 17 19.05 6.50 -20.80
CA ARG A 17 20.33 7.09 -20.36
C ARG A 17 21.08 7.76 -21.51
N ASP A 18 21.24 7.07 -22.63
CA ASP A 18 21.97 7.60 -23.81
C ASP A 18 21.34 8.87 -24.36
N ARG A 19 20.02 9.03 -24.19
CA ARG A 19 19.26 10.21 -24.66
C ARG A 19 18.95 11.23 -23.57
N GLY A 20 19.39 11.01 -22.33
CA GLY A 20 19.07 11.86 -21.19
C GLY A 20 17.55 11.95 -20.91
N MET A 21 16.78 10.90 -21.21
CA MET A 21 15.34 10.85 -21.03
C MET A 21 14.97 10.39 -19.61
N ARG A 22 13.90 10.97 -19.07
CA ARG A 22 13.30 10.48 -17.82
C ARG A 22 12.76 9.07 -18.00
N LEU A 23 12.80 8.29 -16.92
CA LEU A 23 12.32 6.91 -16.91
C LEU A 23 11.32 6.70 -15.78
N SER A 24 10.23 6.00 -16.06
CA SER A 24 9.29 5.49 -15.06
C SER A 24 8.96 4.02 -15.31
N VAL A 25 8.45 3.35 -14.27
CA VAL A 25 8.09 1.93 -14.32
C VAL A 25 6.62 1.79 -13.98
N LEU A 26 5.86 1.21 -14.89
CA LEU A 26 4.43 0.93 -14.74
C LEU A 26 4.23 -0.56 -14.45
N GLY A 27 3.96 -0.88 -13.17
CA GLY A 27 3.50 -2.21 -12.74
C GLY A 27 1.96 -2.33 -12.85
N GLY A 28 1.25 -2.26 -11.71
CA GLY A 28 -0.22 -2.24 -11.68
C GLY A 28 -0.87 -0.88 -11.94
N GLY A 29 -0.08 0.21 -11.94
CA GLY A 29 -0.59 1.57 -12.17
C GLY A 29 -1.29 2.21 -10.96
N HIS A 30 -1.13 1.67 -9.77
CA HIS A 30 -1.75 2.13 -8.52
C HIS A 30 -0.96 3.19 -7.74
N ASP A 31 0.02 3.82 -8.35
CA ASP A 31 0.74 4.91 -7.70
C ASP A 31 -0.07 6.21 -7.75
N TRP A 32 -0.60 6.62 -6.60
CA TRP A 32 -1.45 7.79 -6.45
C TRP A 32 -0.77 9.12 -6.78
N ALA A 33 0.56 9.20 -6.60
CA ALA A 33 1.34 10.38 -6.98
C ALA A 33 1.66 10.42 -8.49
N GLY A 34 1.21 9.41 -9.26
CA GLY A 34 1.38 9.33 -10.72
C GLY A 34 2.81 9.03 -11.16
N ARG A 35 3.67 8.52 -10.28
CA ARG A 35 5.10 8.25 -10.56
C ARG A 35 5.31 7.08 -11.52
N ALA A 36 4.28 6.23 -11.69
CA ALA A 36 4.30 5.11 -12.64
C ALA A 36 4.41 5.57 -14.10
N VAL A 37 4.11 6.84 -14.39
CA VAL A 37 4.24 7.45 -15.71
C VAL A 37 5.06 8.74 -15.62
N CYS A 38 5.75 9.11 -16.71
CA CYS A 38 6.49 10.36 -16.78
C CYS A 38 6.19 11.08 -18.09
N ASP A 39 6.03 12.39 -18.00
CA ASP A 39 5.87 13.24 -19.19
C ASP A 39 7.20 13.49 -19.88
N GLY A 40 7.23 13.43 -21.21
CA GLY A 40 8.43 13.64 -22.04
C GLY A 40 9.53 12.59 -21.83
N GLY A 41 9.22 11.42 -21.27
CA GLY A 41 10.16 10.35 -20.97
C GLY A 41 9.78 9.00 -21.56
N LEU A 42 10.42 7.94 -21.05
CA LEU A 42 10.11 6.56 -21.36
C LEU A 42 9.41 5.88 -20.18
N VAL A 43 8.33 5.16 -20.45
CA VAL A 43 7.64 4.30 -19.49
C VAL A 43 7.99 2.85 -19.82
N ILE A 44 8.53 2.11 -18.84
CA ILE A 44 8.66 0.66 -18.89
C ILE A 44 7.35 0.08 -18.39
N ASP A 45 6.49 -0.38 -19.28
CA ASP A 45 5.24 -1.05 -18.97
C ASP A 45 5.53 -2.55 -18.74
N MET A 46 5.39 -2.97 -17.49
CA MET A 46 5.65 -4.34 -17.05
C MET A 46 4.49 -5.31 -17.34
N SER A 47 3.39 -4.86 -17.93
CA SER A 47 2.20 -5.68 -18.18
C SER A 47 2.43 -6.91 -19.08
N GLY A 48 3.57 -6.96 -19.81
CA GLY A 48 4.01 -8.15 -20.54
C GLY A 48 4.65 -9.23 -19.67
N MET A 49 5.01 -8.93 -18.42
CA MET A 49 5.71 -9.84 -17.50
C MET A 49 4.78 -10.24 -16.34
N ARG A 50 3.68 -10.96 -16.63
CA ARG A 50 2.62 -11.34 -15.66
C ARG A 50 2.59 -12.83 -15.32
N SER A 51 3.70 -13.53 -15.50
CA SER A 51 3.77 -14.95 -15.14
C SER A 51 3.76 -15.18 -13.64
N VAL A 52 3.03 -16.20 -13.18
CA VAL A 52 3.07 -16.70 -11.81
C VAL A 52 3.37 -18.20 -11.86
N THR A 53 4.39 -18.63 -11.15
CA THR A 53 4.74 -20.05 -10.97
C THR A 53 4.70 -20.37 -9.49
N VAL A 54 3.96 -21.43 -9.11
CA VAL A 54 3.75 -21.83 -7.72
C VAL A 54 4.47 -23.13 -7.43
N ASP A 55 5.37 -23.10 -6.45
CA ASP A 55 5.88 -24.30 -5.78
C ASP A 55 5.09 -24.48 -4.47
N SER A 56 4.04 -25.28 -4.53
CA SER A 56 3.16 -25.50 -3.38
C SER A 56 3.85 -26.29 -2.25
N GLY A 57 4.84 -27.13 -2.58
CA GLY A 57 5.62 -27.90 -1.60
C GLY A 57 6.53 -26.98 -0.78
N ALA A 58 7.23 -26.08 -1.44
CA ALA A 58 8.06 -25.06 -0.78
C ALA A 58 7.24 -23.87 -0.26
N ARG A 59 5.97 -23.74 -0.66
CA ARG A 59 5.10 -22.58 -0.41
C ARG A 59 5.74 -21.28 -0.90
N VAL A 60 6.20 -21.28 -2.13
CA VAL A 60 6.84 -20.14 -2.77
C VAL A 60 6.17 -19.86 -4.11
N ALA A 61 5.86 -18.62 -4.40
CA ALA A 61 5.52 -18.20 -5.75
C ALA A 61 6.67 -17.39 -6.36
N THR A 62 6.96 -17.64 -7.64
CA THR A 62 7.77 -16.76 -8.47
C THR A 62 6.83 -15.94 -9.33
N VAL A 63 6.90 -14.60 -9.22
CA VAL A 63 5.98 -13.67 -9.84
C VAL A 63 6.75 -12.69 -10.73
N GLY A 64 6.27 -12.45 -11.93
CA GLY A 64 6.82 -11.44 -12.83
C GLY A 64 6.53 -10.02 -12.38
N GLY A 65 7.34 -9.05 -12.80
CA GLY A 65 7.29 -7.67 -12.33
C GLY A 65 5.97 -6.91 -12.62
N GLY A 66 5.14 -7.41 -13.53
CA GLY A 66 3.83 -6.85 -13.90
C GLY A 66 2.61 -7.56 -13.29
N VAL A 67 2.81 -8.53 -12.40
CA VAL A 67 1.71 -9.27 -11.74
C VAL A 67 0.94 -8.35 -10.78
N ILE A 68 -0.38 -8.43 -10.80
CA ILE A 68 -1.28 -7.75 -9.85
C ILE A 68 -1.74 -8.71 -8.75
N ALA A 69 -2.26 -8.17 -7.66
CA ALA A 69 -2.67 -8.94 -6.49
C ALA A 69 -3.70 -10.03 -6.85
N ALA A 70 -4.72 -9.70 -7.64
CA ALA A 70 -5.73 -10.66 -8.08
C ALA A 70 -5.12 -11.85 -8.82
N ASP A 71 -4.21 -11.61 -9.78
CA ASP A 71 -3.56 -12.68 -10.54
C ASP A 71 -2.78 -13.64 -9.63
N LEU A 72 -2.04 -13.07 -8.66
CA LEU A 72 -1.27 -13.88 -7.71
C LEU A 72 -2.20 -14.73 -6.83
N ILE A 73 -3.25 -14.12 -6.28
CA ILE A 73 -4.20 -14.84 -5.40
C ILE A 73 -4.95 -15.92 -6.18
N ASP A 74 -5.41 -15.62 -7.41
CA ASP A 74 -6.07 -16.62 -8.27
C ASP A 74 -5.14 -17.79 -8.60
N ALA A 75 -3.83 -17.54 -8.79
CA ALA A 75 -2.85 -18.58 -9.08
C ALA A 75 -2.52 -19.48 -7.87
N VAL A 76 -2.56 -18.95 -6.64
CA VAL A 76 -2.17 -19.71 -5.43
C VAL A 76 -3.37 -20.35 -4.71
N ALA A 77 -4.59 -19.83 -4.90
CA ALA A 77 -5.80 -20.32 -4.25
C ALA A 77 -6.09 -21.83 -4.50
N PRO A 78 -5.86 -22.40 -5.69
CA PRO A 78 -6.06 -23.85 -5.92
C PRO A 78 -5.24 -24.77 -5.02
N TYR A 79 -4.19 -24.23 -4.39
CA TYR A 79 -3.33 -24.96 -3.46
C TYR A 79 -3.68 -24.73 -1.99
N GLY A 80 -4.76 -23.99 -1.70
CA GLY A 80 -5.12 -23.59 -0.33
C GLY A 80 -4.12 -22.59 0.27
N LEU A 81 -3.48 -21.79 -0.59
CA LEU A 81 -2.43 -20.86 -0.22
C LEU A 81 -2.85 -19.40 -0.52
N VAL A 82 -2.24 -18.47 0.23
CA VAL A 82 -2.33 -17.03 0.00
C VAL A 82 -0.95 -16.39 0.05
N ALA A 83 -0.84 -15.19 -0.52
CA ALA A 83 0.29 -14.29 -0.32
C ALA A 83 -0.16 -13.06 0.49
N ALA A 84 0.74 -12.48 1.28
CA ALA A 84 0.51 -11.17 1.89
C ALA A 84 0.48 -10.09 0.79
N THR A 85 -0.68 -9.48 0.56
CA THR A 85 -0.91 -8.43 -0.45
C THR A 85 -1.53 -7.20 0.19
N GLY A 86 -1.82 -6.17 -0.61
CA GLY A 86 -2.64 -5.02 -0.21
C GLY A 86 -4.13 -5.33 -0.18
N ASN A 87 -4.95 -4.25 -0.18
CA ASN A 87 -6.40 -4.36 -0.02
C ASN A 87 -7.17 -4.43 -1.35
N CYS A 88 -6.53 -4.17 -2.50
CA CYS A 88 -7.18 -4.12 -3.81
C CYS A 88 -6.56 -5.12 -4.78
N GLY A 89 -7.39 -5.82 -5.54
CA GLY A 89 -6.96 -6.82 -6.52
C GLY A 89 -6.15 -6.26 -7.68
N GLY A 90 -6.38 -4.99 -8.08
CA GLY A 90 -5.70 -4.31 -9.18
C GLY A 90 -4.28 -3.83 -8.86
N VAL A 91 -3.86 -3.83 -7.60
CA VAL A 91 -2.54 -3.32 -7.19
C VAL A 91 -1.41 -4.20 -7.70
N GLY A 92 -0.39 -3.59 -8.33
CA GLY A 92 0.84 -4.27 -8.74
C GLY A 92 1.65 -4.76 -7.54
N ILE A 93 1.85 -6.09 -7.46
CA ILE A 93 2.51 -6.72 -6.30
C ILE A 93 3.93 -6.21 -6.13
N THR A 94 4.65 -5.98 -7.21
CA THR A 94 6.03 -5.49 -7.16
C THR A 94 6.11 -4.12 -6.48
N GLY A 95 5.37 -3.14 -6.99
CA GLY A 95 5.39 -1.78 -6.42
C GLY A 95 4.94 -1.76 -4.96
N LEU A 96 3.91 -2.53 -4.62
CA LEU A 96 3.42 -2.69 -3.26
C LEU A 96 4.52 -3.21 -2.32
N THR A 97 5.14 -4.34 -2.68
CA THR A 97 6.17 -5.02 -1.89
C THR A 97 7.40 -4.15 -1.66
N LEU A 98 7.85 -3.44 -2.69
CA LEU A 98 9.04 -2.60 -2.59
C LEU A 98 8.90 -1.45 -1.57
N GLY A 99 7.68 -0.95 -1.33
CA GLY A 99 7.44 0.08 -0.33
C GLY A 99 6.99 -0.42 1.04
N GLY A 100 6.91 -1.74 1.23
CA GLY A 100 6.43 -2.39 2.46
C GLY A 100 5.25 -3.31 2.19
N GLY A 101 4.08 -2.77 1.84
CA GLY A 101 2.89 -3.54 1.47
C GLY A 101 2.12 -4.07 2.67
N TYR A 102 1.30 -3.23 3.29
CA TYR A 102 0.33 -3.65 4.30
C TYR A 102 -0.99 -4.07 3.66
N GLY A 103 -1.71 -4.92 4.35
CA GLY A 103 -3.01 -5.43 3.92
C GLY A 103 -3.73 -6.22 5.01
N PRO A 104 -4.83 -6.89 4.69
CA PRO A 104 -5.70 -7.53 5.69
C PRO A 104 -5.06 -8.70 6.41
N LEU A 105 -3.95 -9.23 5.91
CA LEU A 105 -3.24 -10.36 6.50
C LEU A 105 -1.94 -9.96 7.22
N ASN A 106 -1.67 -8.66 7.36
CA ASN A 106 -0.40 -8.18 7.89
C ASN A 106 -0.17 -8.55 9.37
N GLY A 107 -1.23 -8.62 10.16
CA GLY A 107 -1.15 -9.02 11.56
C GLY A 107 -0.62 -10.44 11.71
N ARG A 108 -1.07 -11.37 10.86
CA ARG A 108 -0.69 -12.77 10.90
C ARG A 108 0.58 -13.11 10.12
N PHE A 109 0.78 -12.49 8.95
CA PHE A 109 1.82 -12.91 8.01
C PHE A 109 2.87 -11.81 7.73
N GLY A 110 2.76 -10.65 8.36
CA GLY A 110 3.66 -9.53 8.12
C GLY A 110 3.34 -8.76 6.84
N LEU A 111 4.20 -7.81 6.51
CA LEU A 111 4.10 -7.02 5.29
C LEU A 111 4.42 -7.87 4.05
N ALA A 112 4.01 -7.43 2.87
CA ALA A 112 4.41 -8.07 1.62
C ALA A 112 5.95 -8.11 1.48
N SER A 113 6.65 -7.06 1.92
CA SER A 113 8.11 -7.00 1.93
C SER A 113 8.78 -8.00 2.90
N ASP A 114 8.09 -8.39 3.97
CA ASP A 114 8.59 -9.39 4.92
C ASP A 114 8.52 -10.81 4.32
N ASN A 115 7.64 -10.98 3.35
CA ASN A 115 7.44 -12.22 2.59
C ASN A 115 8.26 -12.28 1.30
N LEU A 116 9.08 -11.25 0.99
CA LEU A 116 10.00 -11.27 -0.14
C LEU A 116 11.20 -12.16 0.16
N LEU A 117 11.42 -13.19 -0.65
CA LEU A 117 12.53 -14.14 -0.52
C LEU A 117 13.70 -13.80 -1.46
N GLY A 118 13.47 -13.00 -2.46
CA GLY A 118 14.46 -12.55 -3.43
C GLY A 118 13.83 -11.95 -4.67
N ALA A 119 14.64 -11.24 -5.44
CA ALA A 119 14.22 -10.58 -6.67
C ALA A 119 15.29 -10.65 -7.76
N GLU A 120 14.87 -10.61 -9.01
CA GLU A 120 15.74 -10.29 -10.15
C GLU A 120 15.54 -8.81 -10.50
N VAL A 121 16.65 -8.08 -10.61
CA VAL A 121 16.63 -6.62 -10.76
C VAL A 121 17.53 -6.20 -11.91
N VAL A 122 17.02 -5.34 -12.79
CA VAL A 122 17.81 -4.63 -13.80
C VAL A 122 18.24 -3.29 -13.21
N LEU A 123 19.55 -3.12 -13.00
CA LEU A 123 20.14 -1.92 -12.41
C LEU A 123 20.24 -0.77 -13.42
N ALA A 124 20.56 0.42 -12.93
CA ALA A 124 20.75 1.62 -13.76
C ALA A 124 21.86 1.48 -14.82
N ASP A 125 22.89 0.70 -14.55
CA ASP A 125 23.99 0.40 -15.49
C ASP A 125 23.65 -0.71 -16.50
N GLY A 126 22.45 -1.30 -16.38
CA GLY A 126 21.96 -2.37 -17.24
C GLY A 126 22.35 -3.77 -16.79
N ARG A 127 23.08 -3.96 -15.70
CA ARG A 127 23.32 -5.32 -15.15
C ARG A 127 22.01 -5.92 -14.64
N ILE A 128 21.84 -7.22 -14.87
CA ILE A 128 20.79 -8.02 -14.25
C ILE A 128 21.41 -8.74 -13.06
N VAL A 129 20.87 -8.50 -11.89
CA VAL A 129 21.37 -9.09 -10.65
C VAL A 129 20.27 -9.82 -9.90
N LYS A 130 20.65 -10.81 -9.10
CA LYS A 130 19.77 -11.43 -8.11
C LYS A 130 20.02 -10.75 -6.77
N ALA A 131 18.94 -10.37 -6.10
CA ALA A 131 18.98 -9.77 -4.78
C ALA A 131 18.25 -10.68 -3.79
N ASP A 132 18.97 -11.27 -2.85
CA ASP A 132 18.45 -12.10 -1.77
C ASP A 132 19.38 -12.02 -0.53
N ALA A 133 19.15 -12.83 0.50
CA ALA A 133 19.96 -12.79 1.72
C ALA A 133 21.45 -13.08 1.49
N THR A 134 21.82 -13.73 0.37
CA THR A 134 23.21 -14.16 0.04
C THR A 134 23.81 -13.43 -1.16
N HIS A 135 22.95 -12.89 -2.04
CA HIS A 135 23.36 -12.17 -3.23
C HIS A 135 22.85 -10.72 -3.16
N GLU A 136 23.71 -9.74 -3.35
CA GLU A 136 23.37 -8.31 -3.26
C GLU A 136 22.53 -8.00 -2.00
N PRO A 137 23.00 -8.36 -0.78
CA PRO A 137 22.19 -8.29 0.46
C PRO A 137 21.77 -6.85 0.80
N GLU A 138 22.57 -5.84 0.45
CA GLU A 138 22.21 -4.42 0.64
C GLU A 138 21.09 -3.99 -0.31
N LEU A 139 21.11 -4.48 -1.55
CA LEU A 139 19.99 -4.25 -2.48
C LEU A 139 18.73 -4.93 -1.97
N PHE A 140 18.85 -6.19 -1.53
CA PHE A 140 17.73 -6.94 -0.97
C PHE A 140 17.13 -6.24 0.26
N TRP A 141 17.96 -5.68 1.13
CA TRP A 141 17.52 -4.88 2.25
C TRP A 141 16.76 -3.63 1.78
N ALA A 142 17.32 -2.88 0.81
CA ALA A 142 16.75 -1.65 0.28
C ALA A 142 15.40 -1.88 -0.44
N LEU A 143 15.25 -3.00 -1.15
CA LEU A 143 14.01 -3.38 -1.84
C LEU A 143 12.86 -3.69 -0.87
N ARG A 144 13.13 -3.92 0.41
CA ARG A 144 12.12 -4.20 1.43
C ARG A 144 11.73 -2.96 2.22
N GLY A 145 11.13 -1.97 1.51
CA GLY A 145 10.62 -0.72 2.07
C GLY A 145 11.14 0.56 1.41
N GLY A 146 12.29 0.51 0.72
CA GLY A 146 12.89 1.69 0.07
C GLY A 146 12.30 2.03 -1.30
N GLY A 147 11.34 1.24 -1.78
CA GLY A 147 10.66 1.47 -3.06
C GLY A 147 11.46 1.08 -4.30
N GLY A 148 10.97 1.49 -5.46
CA GLY A 148 11.56 1.21 -6.78
C GLY A 148 12.74 2.12 -7.15
N ASN A 149 13.51 2.59 -6.18
CA ASN A 149 14.57 3.59 -6.38
C ASN A 149 15.92 3.02 -6.83
N PHE A 150 16.07 1.69 -6.89
CA PHE A 150 17.37 1.02 -7.04
C PHE A 150 17.50 0.27 -8.36
N GLY A 151 16.40 0.02 -9.06
CA GLY A 151 16.35 -0.73 -10.29
C GLY A 151 14.93 -1.16 -10.66
N VAL A 152 14.79 -1.85 -11.78
CA VAL A 152 13.52 -2.43 -12.23
C VAL A 152 13.48 -3.90 -11.83
N VAL A 153 12.56 -4.27 -10.96
CA VAL A 153 12.33 -5.67 -10.57
C VAL A 153 11.57 -6.39 -11.69
N THR A 154 12.18 -7.40 -12.28
CA THR A 154 11.61 -8.20 -13.37
C THR A 154 10.92 -9.46 -12.87
N SER A 155 11.37 -10.01 -11.73
CA SER A 155 10.68 -11.09 -11.03
C SER A 155 10.98 -11.07 -9.54
N MET A 156 10.07 -11.65 -8.74
CA MET A 156 10.22 -11.83 -7.29
C MET A 156 9.87 -13.26 -6.89
N ARG A 157 10.49 -13.74 -5.82
CA ARG A 157 10.05 -14.92 -5.09
C ARG A 157 9.40 -14.49 -3.80
N VAL A 158 8.18 -14.93 -3.55
CA VAL A 158 7.40 -14.55 -2.37
C VAL A 158 6.96 -15.78 -1.59
N GLN A 159 6.99 -15.65 -0.26
CA GLN A 159 6.50 -16.67 0.66
C GLN A 159 4.98 -16.76 0.58
N LEU A 160 4.45 -17.97 0.59
CA LEU A 160 3.03 -18.26 0.63
C LEU A 160 2.65 -18.90 1.98
N HIS A 161 1.39 -18.68 2.38
CA HIS A 161 0.87 -19.14 3.65
C HIS A 161 -0.42 -19.94 3.47
N PRO A 162 -0.67 -20.96 4.31
CA PRO A 162 -1.93 -21.71 4.28
C PRO A 162 -3.08 -20.80 4.75
N LEU A 163 -4.07 -20.63 3.89
CA LEU A 163 -5.35 -19.99 4.21
C LEU A 163 -6.36 -20.34 3.11
N ASP A 164 -7.42 -21.04 3.48
CA ASP A 164 -8.50 -21.37 2.55
C ASP A 164 -9.58 -20.29 2.56
N ARG A 165 -10.05 -19.93 3.75
CA ARG A 165 -11.09 -18.91 3.96
C ARG A 165 -10.73 -18.00 5.14
N LEU A 166 -11.28 -16.80 5.09
CA LEU A 166 -11.29 -15.86 6.20
C LEU A 166 -12.75 -15.43 6.47
N ILE A 167 -13.01 -14.84 7.64
CA ILE A 167 -14.26 -14.12 7.85
C ILE A 167 -13.99 -12.66 7.51
N GLY A 168 -14.74 -12.12 6.56
CA GLY A 168 -14.59 -10.77 6.09
C GLY A 168 -15.87 -10.18 5.57
N GLY A 169 -15.82 -8.91 5.20
CA GLY A 169 -16.97 -8.14 4.70
C GLY A 169 -16.87 -6.68 5.05
N MET A 170 -18.00 -5.98 5.04
CA MET A 170 -18.06 -4.56 5.37
C MET A 170 -19.29 -4.26 6.23
N ILE A 171 -19.11 -3.45 7.28
CA ILE A 171 -20.15 -2.95 8.15
C ILE A 171 -20.15 -1.43 8.02
N LEU A 172 -21.32 -0.83 7.76
CA LEU A 172 -21.48 0.62 7.67
C LEU A 172 -22.29 1.12 8.87
N PHE A 173 -21.81 2.18 9.51
CA PHE A 173 -22.49 2.86 10.61
C PHE A 173 -22.85 4.28 10.22
N PRO A 174 -23.99 4.81 10.72
CA PRO A 174 -24.36 6.19 10.48
C PRO A 174 -23.35 7.15 11.09
N TRP A 175 -23.11 8.26 10.41
CA TRP A 175 -22.15 9.27 10.87
C TRP A 175 -22.36 9.74 12.31
N SER A 176 -23.62 9.83 12.74
CA SER A 176 -23.99 10.23 14.10
C SER A 176 -23.43 9.30 15.20
N GLN A 177 -22.99 8.09 14.84
CA GLN A 177 -22.39 7.12 15.75
C GLN A 177 -20.87 7.02 15.62
N GLY A 178 -20.25 7.83 14.77
CA GLY A 178 -18.82 7.74 14.44
C GLY A 178 -17.91 7.77 15.67
N ALA A 179 -18.14 8.70 16.60
CA ALA A 179 -17.37 8.77 17.85
C ALA A 179 -17.46 7.48 18.69
N THR A 180 -18.65 6.93 18.81
CA THR A 180 -18.89 5.69 19.58
C THR A 180 -18.22 4.49 18.91
N VAL A 181 -18.37 4.39 17.57
CA VAL A 181 -17.81 3.29 16.80
C VAL A 181 -16.27 3.29 16.86
N TRP A 182 -15.61 4.43 16.62
CA TRP A 182 -14.15 4.48 16.67
C TRP A 182 -13.58 4.28 18.06
N ARG A 183 -14.23 4.81 19.11
CA ARG A 183 -13.80 4.55 20.49
C ARG A 183 -13.91 3.07 20.85
N GLY A 184 -15.03 2.44 20.52
CA GLY A 184 -15.20 1.01 20.75
C GLY A 184 -14.29 0.15 19.87
N LEU A 185 -13.97 0.60 18.65
CA LEU A 185 -13.00 -0.07 17.80
C LEU A 185 -11.59 -0.05 18.41
N ASP A 186 -11.15 1.09 18.96
CA ASP A 186 -9.86 1.21 19.65
C ASP A 186 -9.75 0.21 20.82
N GLU A 187 -10.80 0.14 21.64
CA GLU A 187 -10.89 -0.83 22.76
C GLU A 187 -10.78 -2.28 22.27
N VAL A 188 -11.52 -2.63 21.21
CA VAL A 188 -11.51 -3.98 20.61
C VAL A 188 -10.13 -4.31 20.04
N LEU A 189 -9.52 -3.38 19.31
CA LEU A 189 -8.22 -3.63 18.64
C LEU A 189 -7.04 -3.63 19.61
N SER A 190 -7.17 -3.03 20.80
CA SER A 190 -6.10 -3.03 21.82
C SER A 190 -5.71 -4.43 22.30
N THR A 191 -6.59 -5.42 22.14
CA THR A 191 -6.39 -6.83 22.51
C THR A 191 -6.57 -7.79 21.33
N ALA A 192 -6.58 -7.26 20.11
CA ALA A 192 -6.80 -8.06 18.91
C ALA A 192 -5.67 -9.08 18.72
N PRO A 193 -5.96 -10.36 18.46
CA PRO A 193 -4.95 -11.34 18.10
C PRO A 193 -4.43 -11.07 16.67
N ASP A 194 -3.29 -11.65 16.36
CA ASP A 194 -2.60 -11.43 15.07
C ASP A 194 -3.45 -11.81 13.85
N GLU A 195 -4.38 -12.74 14.01
CA GLU A 195 -5.32 -13.16 12.99
C GLU A 195 -6.38 -12.12 12.63
N TRP A 196 -6.52 -11.05 13.41
CA TRP A 196 -7.62 -10.10 13.24
C TRP A 196 -7.18 -8.70 12.86
N THR A 197 -7.22 -8.40 11.59
CA THR A 197 -6.99 -7.04 11.06
C THR A 197 -8.34 -6.39 10.72
N VAL A 198 -8.51 -5.12 11.05
CA VAL A 198 -9.69 -4.34 10.68
C VAL A 198 -9.26 -3.10 9.91
N LEU A 199 -9.69 -3.01 8.66
CA LEU A 199 -9.66 -1.77 7.90
C LEU A 199 -10.87 -0.94 8.31
N SER A 200 -10.68 0.33 8.61
CA SER A 200 -11.78 1.23 8.97
C SER A 200 -11.66 2.55 8.22
N GLY A 201 -12.65 3.42 8.39
CA GLY A 201 -12.56 4.75 7.80
C GLY A 201 -13.91 5.44 7.68
N LEU A 202 -13.93 6.46 6.83
CA LEU A 202 -15.14 7.20 6.47
C LEU A 202 -15.28 7.28 4.96
N MET A 203 -16.52 7.25 4.50
CA MET A 203 -16.89 7.30 3.10
C MET A 203 -18.29 7.91 2.95
N SER A 204 -18.71 8.18 1.72
CA SER A 204 -20.12 8.51 1.45
C SER A 204 -20.98 7.25 1.63
N GLY A 205 -21.99 7.36 2.48
CA GLY A 205 -22.99 6.30 2.67
C GLY A 205 -23.98 6.21 1.51
N PRO A 206 -24.92 5.24 1.56
CA PRO A 206 -25.92 5.05 0.51
C PRO A 206 -26.86 6.25 0.27
N ASP A 207 -27.04 7.07 1.28
CA ASP A 207 -27.86 8.29 1.25
C ASP A 207 -27.05 9.54 0.87
N GLY A 208 -25.76 9.38 0.56
CA GLY A 208 -24.84 10.47 0.24
C GLY A 208 -24.28 11.21 1.45
N ASN A 209 -24.75 10.91 2.67
CA ASN A 209 -24.17 11.42 3.90
C ASN A 209 -22.89 10.68 4.28
N PRO A 210 -21.99 11.26 5.09
CA PRO A 210 -20.84 10.53 5.62
C PRO A 210 -21.28 9.30 6.42
N ALA A 211 -20.53 8.21 6.29
CA ALA A 211 -20.70 6.98 7.06
C ALA A 211 -19.34 6.47 7.51
N VAL A 212 -19.30 5.79 8.66
CA VAL A 212 -18.12 5.04 9.12
C VAL A 212 -18.22 3.62 8.59
N PHE A 213 -17.14 3.11 8.03
CA PHE A 213 -17.05 1.71 7.63
C PHE A 213 -16.03 0.95 8.47
N LEU A 214 -16.31 -0.32 8.70
CA LEU A 214 -15.39 -1.30 9.24
C LEU A 214 -15.35 -2.50 8.30
N ALA A 215 -14.17 -2.90 7.85
CA ALA A 215 -13.97 -4.08 7.01
C ALA A 215 -13.02 -5.05 7.73
N PRO A 216 -13.55 -5.99 8.52
CA PRO A 216 -12.76 -6.99 9.21
C PRO A 216 -12.19 -8.02 8.24
N ALA A 217 -11.02 -8.56 8.61
CA ALA A 217 -10.42 -9.73 8.04
C ALA A 217 -9.91 -10.62 9.17
N TRP A 218 -10.63 -11.67 9.47
CA TRP A 218 -10.24 -12.68 10.45
C TRP A 218 -9.69 -13.90 9.73
N SER A 219 -8.42 -14.17 9.88
CA SER A 219 -7.70 -15.24 9.18
C SER A 219 -7.42 -16.47 10.06
N GLY A 220 -7.97 -16.51 11.28
CA GLY A 220 -7.85 -17.63 12.22
C GLY A 220 -8.99 -18.66 12.10
N ASP A 221 -9.24 -19.38 13.20
CA ASP A 221 -10.38 -20.30 13.29
C ASP A 221 -11.72 -19.59 13.08
N LEU A 222 -12.58 -20.16 12.23
CA LEU A 222 -13.83 -19.50 11.82
C LEU A 222 -14.84 -19.35 12.96
N LEU A 223 -14.86 -20.30 13.94
CA LEU A 223 -15.77 -20.22 15.07
C LEU A 223 -15.38 -19.06 16.01
N SER A 224 -14.09 -18.94 16.30
CA SER A 224 -13.56 -17.83 17.10
C SER A 224 -13.75 -16.48 16.38
N GLY A 225 -13.62 -16.46 15.05
CA GLY A 225 -13.82 -15.27 14.25
C GLY A 225 -15.24 -14.73 14.25
N GLN A 226 -16.25 -15.58 14.37
CA GLN A 226 -17.63 -15.13 14.48
C GLN A 226 -17.84 -14.25 15.73
N ALA A 227 -17.28 -14.65 16.87
CA ALA A 227 -17.37 -13.86 18.11
C ALA A 227 -16.68 -12.49 17.97
N ALA A 228 -15.54 -12.42 17.26
CA ALA A 228 -14.85 -11.17 16.97
C ALA A 228 -15.69 -10.22 16.09
N VAL A 229 -16.32 -10.75 15.05
CA VAL A 229 -17.24 -9.98 14.20
C VAL A 229 -18.46 -9.49 14.95
N ASP A 230 -19.04 -10.35 15.80
CA ASP A 230 -20.18 -9.97 16.64
C ASP A 230 -19.84 -8.80 17.58
N ALA A 231 -18.59 -8.70 18.03
CA ALA A 231 -18.13 -7.55 18.82
C ALA A 231 -18.16 -6.26 17.99
N LEU A 232 -17.72 -6.28 16.74
CA LEU A 232 -17.77 -5.10 15.85
C LEU A 232 -19.21 -4.65 15.55
N THR A 233 -20.12 -5.58 15.31
CA THR A 233 -21.51 -5.22 15.01
C THR A 233 -22.22 -4.57 16.20
N LYS A 234 -21.75 -4.79 17.42
CA LYS A 234 -22.27 -4.21 18.67
C LYS A 234 -21.72 -2.81 19.00
N LEU A 235 -20.77 -2.31 18.22
CA LEU A 235 -20.22 -0.95 18.42
C LEU A 235 -21.24 0.15 18.13
N GLY A 236 -22.34 -0.18 17.44
CA GLY A 236 -23.42 0.73 17.13
C GLY A 236 -24.60 0.00 16.50
N THR A 237 -25.49 0.76 15.84
CA THR A 237 -26.57 0.23 15.01
C THR A 237 -26.19 0.37 13.55
N PRO A 238 -25.78 -0.70 12.86
CA PRO A 238 -25.34 -0.61 11.47
C PRO A 238 -26.44 -0.13 10.52
N LEU A 239 -26.07 0.67 9.51
CA LEU A 239 -26.92 0.98 8.35
C LEU A 239 -27.05 -0.23 7.44
N SER A 240 -25.94 -0.93 7.27
CA SER A 240 -25.84 -2.18 6.51
C SER A 240 -24.60 -2.94 6.98
N GLY A 241 -24.58 -4.24 6.76
CA GLY A 241 -23.41 -5.05 7.08
C GLY A 241 -23.60 -6.46 6.56
N GLN A 242 -22.58 -6.92 5.84
CA GLN A 242 -22.47 -8.33 5.48
C GLN A 242 -21.05 -8.78 5.81
N VAL A 243 -20.94 -9.67 6.78
CA VAL A 243 -19.67 -10.30 7.17
C VAL A 243 -19.91 -11.80 7.22
N ALA A 244 -19.09 -12.56 6.49
CA ALA A 244 -19.28 -14.01 6.31
C ALA A 244 -17.93 -14.67 6.00
N PRO A 245 -17.83 -16.02 6.11
CA PRO A 245 -16.73 -16.77 5.57
C PRO A 245 -16.62 -16.55 4.04
N MET A 246 -15.46 -16.09 3.57
CA MET A 246 -15.17 -15.82 2.17
C MET A 246 -13.73 -16.20 1.82
N THR A 247 -13.44 -16.30 0.54
CA THR A 247 -12.07 -16.42 0.04
C THR A 247 -11.33 -15.09 0.14
N TYR A 248 -10.01 -15.11 0.13
CA TYR A 248 -9.24 -13.89 0.12
C TYR A 248 -9.45 -13.08 -1.18
N ARG A 249 -9.72 -13.76 -2.31
CA ARG A 249 -10.06 -13.11 -3.58
C ARG A 249 -11.37 -12.33 -3.50
N GLU A 250 -12.40 -12.89 -2.85
CA GLU A 250 -13.66 -12.20 -2.60
C GLU A 250 -13.46 -10.98 -1.70
N TRP A 251 -12.63 -11.09 -0.65
CA TRP A 251 -12.31 -9.95 0.21
C TRP A 251 -11.64 -8.80 -0.56
N LEU A 252 -10.68 -9.09 -1.43
CA LEU A 252 -10.03 -8.07 -2.27
C LEU A 252 -11.03 -7.35 -3.19
N SER A 253 -12.12 -8.01 -3.59
CA SER A 253 -13.16 -7.44 -4.45
C SER A 253 -14.10 -6.46 -3.74
N LEU A 254 -14.09 -6.40 -2.40
CA LEU A 254 -14.91 -5.43 -1.64
C LEU A 254 -14.60 -3.98 -2.04
N PHE A 255 -13.40 -3.72 -2.55
CA PHE A 255 -12.91 -2.39 -2.90
C PHE A 255 -12.83 -2.12 -4.41
N ASP A 256 -13.26 -3.07 -5.26
CA ASP A 256 -13.22 -2.93 -6.73
C ASP A 256 -14.00 -1.70 -7.24
N ALA A 257 -15.08 -1.32 -6.54
CA ALA A 257 -15.87 -0.13 -6.87
C ALA A 257 -15.09 1.20 -6.69
N TRP A 258 -13.97 1.17 -5.97
CA TRP A 258 -13.06 2.30 -5.76
C TRP A 258 -11.89 2.31 -6.74
N ASP A 259 -11.59 1.17 -7.39
CA ASP A 259 -10.54 1.04 -8.41
C ASP A 259 -11.08 1.40 -9.81
N VAL A 260 -11.51 2.64 -9.99
CA VAL A 260 -12.12 3.13 -11.24
C VAL A 260 -11.09 3.87 -12.07
N ARG A 261 -10.84 3.38 -13.29
CA ARG A 261 -9.98 4.04 -14.28
C ARG A 261 -10.63 5.33 -14.83
N GLY A 262 -9.78 6.28 -15.22
CA GLY A 262 -10.23 7.55 -15.82
C GLY A 262 -10.63 8.62 -14.81
N GLN A 263 -10.51 8.34 -13.52
CA GLN A 263 -10.76 9.29 -12.43
C GLN A 263 -9.51 10.12 -12.13
N CYS A 264 -9.72 11.30 -11.55
CA CYS A 264 -8.67 12.11 -10.95
C CYS A 264 -8.61 11.85 -9.44
N TRP A 265 -7.40 11.76 -8.90
CA TRP A 265 -7.17 11.47 -7.50
C TRP A 265 -6.14 12.42 -6.89
N ALA A 266 -6.31 12.71 -5.62
CA ALA A 266 -5.27 13.25 -4.74
C ALA A 266 -5.28 12.43 -3.46
N ILE A 267 -4.08 12.10 -2.96
CA ILE A 267 -3.94 11.35 -1.72
C ILE A 267 -2.95 12.08 -0.82
N ASN A 268 -3.28 12.11 0.47
CA ASN A 268 -2.37 12.43 1.55
C ASN A 268 -2.33 11.27 2.53
N THR A 269 -1.27 11.16 3.32
CA THR A 269 -1.15 10.12 4.34
C THR A 269 -0.78 10.71 5.69
N ARG A 270 -1.20 10.04 6.75
CA ARG A 270 -0.72 10.24 8.11
C ARG A 270 -0.58 8.88 8.80
N THR A 271 0.24 8.83 9.82
CA THR A 271 0.35 7.66 10.67
C THR A 271 -0.10 8.03 12.06
N ILE A 272 -1.03 7.29 12.67
CA ILE A 272 -1.52 7.53 14.03
C ILE A 272 -1.24 6.33 14.93
N ALA A 273 -1.11 6.57 16.23
CA ALA A 273 -0.85 5.52 17.21
C ALA A 273 -2.12 4.75 17.61
N GLY A 274 -3.30 5.39 17.53
CA GLY A 274 -4.61 4.84 17.93
C GLY A 274 -5.71 5.86 17.74
N TYR A 275 -6.92 5.51 18.12
CA TYR A 275 -8.10 6.39 18.03
C TYR A 275 -8.26 7.19 19.33
N THR A 276 -7.30 8.07 19.63
CA THR A 276 -7.44 8.98 20.79
C THR A 276 -8.64 9.91 20.61
N PRO A 277 -9.16 10.51 21.69
CA PRO A 277 -10.27 11.47 21.60
C PRO A 277 -10.00 12.58 20.56
N GLU A 278 -8.77 13.09 20.50
CA GLU A 278 -8.37 14.16 19.59
C GLU A 278 -8.34 13.68 18.13
N VAL A 279 -7.88 12.45 17.87
CA VAL A 279 -7.94 11.83 16.54
C VAL A 279 -9.38 11.62 16.11
N ILE A 280 -10.24 11.13 16.99
CA ILE A 280 -11.67 10.94 16.71
C ILE A 280 -12.34 12.28 16.39
N ASP A 281 -12.07 13.33 17.16
CA ASP A 281 -12.63 14.67 16.92
C ASP A 281 -12.18 15.22 15.57
N ALA A 282 -10.89 15.04 15.21
CA ALA A 282 -10.38 15.41 13.90
C ALA A 282 -11.07 14.65 12.76
N LEU A 283 -11.23 13.33 12.89
CA LEU A 283 -11.93 12.49 11.90
C LEU A 283 -13.40 12.93 11.74
N LEU A 284 -14.08 13.28 12.84
CA LEU A 284 -15.46 13.78 12.80
C LEU A 284 -15.56 15.12 12.07
N GLU A 285 -14.61 16.03 12.27
CA GLU A 285 -14.60 17.30 11.56
C GLU A 285 -14.33 17.12 10.05
N ILE A 286 -13.38 16.25 9.72
CA ILE A 286 -13.07 15.92 8.32
C ILE A 286 -14.29 15.37 7.60
N GLY A 287 -15.05 14.48 8.24
CA GLY A 287 -16.24 13.89 7.63
C GLY A 287 -17.37 14.90 7.38
N ARG A 288 -17.49 15.95 8.20
CA ARG A 288 -18.48 17.03 7.97
C ARG A 288 -18.23 17.79 6.67
N THR A 289 -16.99 17.82 6.21
CA THR A 289 -16.56 18.54 5.01
C THR A 289 -16.27 17.62 3.84
N LEU A 290 -16.60 16.32 3.94
CA LEU A 290 -16.36 15.31 2.92
C LEU A 290 -16.85 15.77 1.54
N THR A 291 -16.05 15.53 0.51
CA THR A 291 -16.37 15.87 -0.89
C THR A 291 -16.83 14.62 -1.66
N PRO A 292 -18.14 14.28 -1.61
CA PRO A 292 -18.64 13.08 -2.24
C PRO A 292 -18.54 13.13 -3.78
N PRO A 293 -18.69 11.99 -4.50
CA PRO A 293 -19.00 10.67 -3.94
C PRO A 293 -17.76 9.79 -3.65
N ARG A 294 -16.58 10.19 -4.11
CA ARG A 294 -15.38 9.32 -4.15
C ARG A 294 -14.27 9.76 -3.19
N SER A 295 -14.54 10.74 -2.33
CA SER A 295 -13.59 11.11 -1.28
C SER A 295 -13.87 10.33 -0.01
N GLY A 296 -12.82 10.02 0.75
CA GLY A 296 -12.93 9.28 1.99
C GLY A 296 -11.61 9.15 2.72
N ILE A 297 -11.65 8.51 3.85
CA ILE A 297 -10.46 8.11 4.62
C ILE A 297 -10.48 6.60 4.78
N SER A 298 -9.32 5.97 4.55
CA SER A 298 -9.06 4.57 4.82
C SER A 298 -7.99 4.47 5.90
N ILE A 299 -8.24 3.71 6.96
CA ILE A 299 -7.36 3.59 8.13
C ILE A 299 -6.97 2.12 8.29
N HIS A 300 -5.71 1.83 8.03
CA HIS A 300 -5.16 0.49 7.97
C HIS A 300 -4.48 0.12 9.27
N HIS A 301 -4.90 -0.97 9.90
CA HIS A 301 -4.36 -1.50 11.14
C HIS A 301 -3.08 -2.28 10.90
N CYS A 302 -1.94 -1.77 11.35
CA CYS A 302 -0.61 -2.41 11.28
C CYS A 302 -0.21 -2.91 12.66
N HIS A 303 -0.18 -4.23 12.84
CA HIS A 303 0.07 -4.89 14.12
C HIS A 303 0.65 -6.30 13.93
N GLY A 304 0.84 -7.04 15.03
CA GLY A 304 1.24 -8.44 15.01
C GLY A 304 2.53 -8.66 14.23
N ALA A 305 2.56 -9.67 13.36
CA ALA A 305 3.77 -10.07 12.61
C ALA A 305 4.44 -8.91 11.85
N SER A 306 3.67 -7.92 11.34
CA SER A 306 4.24 -6.76 10.64
C SER A 306 5.11 -5.87 11.53
N THR A 307 5.00 -6.00 12.85
CA THR A 307 5.72 -5.22 13.85
C THR A 307 6.83 -5.99 14.56
N LEU A 308 6.94 -7.31 14.31
CA LEU A 308 7.93 -8.18 14.97
C LEU A 308 9.31 -8.17 14.28
N VAL A 309 9.40 -7.75 13.03
CA VAL A 309 10.69 -7.59 12.32
C VAL A 309 11.43 -6.40 12.92
N ALA A 310 12.70 -6.60 13.28
CA ALA A 310 13.51 -5.50 13.82
C ALA A 310 13.62 -4.34 12.79
N PRO A 311 13.57 -3.07 13.23
CA PRO A 311 13.50 -1.92 12.31
C PRO A 311 14.64 -1.84 11.30
N ASP A 312 15.85 -2.34 11.65
CA ASP A 312 17.05 -2.33 10.82
C ASP A 312 17.17 -3.51 9.84
N GLN A 313 16.29 -4.52 9.97
CA GLN A 313 16.32 -5.73 9.12
C GLN A 313 15.77 -5.50 7.70
N THR A 314 15.05 -4.43 7.50
CA THR A 314 14.51 -4.00 6.20
C THR A 314 14.57 -2.48 6.10
N ALA A 315 14.43 -1.91 4.91
CA ALA A 315 14.35 -0.46 4.76
C ALA A 315 13.04 0.13 5.33
N PHE A 316 12.00 -0.69 5.51
CA PHE A 316 10.75 -0.28 6.16
C PHE A 316 10.97 -0.10 7.65
N ALA A 317 10.98 1.14 8.14
CA ALA A 317 11.41 1.49 9.49
C ALA A 317 10.32 1.42 10.57
N ASN A 318 9.04 1.64 10.21
CA ASN A 318 7.97 1.72 11.21
C ASN A 318 7.48 0.33 11.64
N ARG A 319 8.11 -0.23 12.67
CA ARG A 319 7.88 -1.59 13.19
C ARG A 319 7.17 -1.62 14.55
N ARG A 320 6.47 -0.56 14.92
CA ARG A 320 5.59 -0.53 16.09
C ARG A 320 4.13 -0.66 15.68
N PRO A 321 3.20 -1.09 16.55
CA PRO A 321 1.77 -1.01 16.25
C PRO A 321 1.35 0.42 15.91
N HIS A 322 0.62 0.60 14.82
CA HIS A 322 0.16 1.89 14.34
C HIS A 322 -0.97 1.73 13.33
N PHE A 323 -1.56 2.84 12.93
CA PHE A 323 -2.53 2.89 11.85
C PHE A 323 -2.02 3.83 10.75
N VAL A 324 -2.05 3.35 9.50
CA VAL A 324 -1.79 4.21 8.33
C VAL A 324 -3.11 4.78 7.86
N VAL A 325 -3.19 6.09 7.82
CA VAL A 325 -4.36 6.85 7.37
C VAL A 325 -4.13 7.31 5.94
N GLU A 326 -4.96 6.84 5.02
CA GLU A 326 -5.03 7.30 3.63
C GLU A 326 -6.17 8.30 3.50
N ILE A 327 -5.86 9.53 3.12
CA ILE A 327 -6.83 10.60 2.88
C ILE A 327 -7.00 10.70 1.38
N ILE A 328 -8.12 10.21 0.86
CA ILE A 328 -8.36 10.01 -0.56
C ILE A 328 -9.38 11.03 -1.05
N ALA A 329 -9.00 11.89 -1.96
CA ALA A 329 -9.93 12.74 -2.71
C ALA A 329 -10.03 12.25 -4.14
N GLY A 330 -11.25 11.89 -4.58
CA GLY A 330 -11.54 11.40 -5.92
C GLY A 330 -12.59 12.25 -6.61
N TRP A 331 -12.41 12.56 -7.92
CA TRP A 331 -13.35 13.35 -8.71
C TRP A 331 -13.32 13.02 -10.20
N GLU A 332 -14.42 13.35 -10.90
CA GLU A 332 -14.54 13.27 -12.36
C GLU A 332 -14.53 14.68 -12.96
N GLY A 333 -13.50 15.02 -13.75
CA GLY A 333 -13.40 16.33 -14.43
C GLY A 333 -13.44 17.53 -13.46
N GLY A 334 -13.58 18.75 -13.96
CA GLY A 334 -14.01 19.92 -13.22
C GLY A 334 -13.09 20.37 -12.06
N ASP A 335 -13.65 20.52 -10.87
CA ASP A 335 -13.07 21.23 -9.74
C ASP A 335 -12.03 20.44 -8.94
N SER A 336 -10.82 20.32 -9.48
CA SER A 336 -9.69 19.70 -8.77
C SER A 336 -9.27 20.48 -7.52
N VAL A 337 -9.50 21.80 -7.48
CA VAL A 337 -9.07 22.67 -6.38
C VAL A 337 -9.82 22.33 -5.10
N ARG A 338 -11.14 22.18 -5.16
CA ARG A 338 -11.97 21.85 -4.01
C ARG A 338 -11.57 20.49 -3.39
N HIS A 339 -11.39 19.47 -4.23
CA HIS A 339 -11.08 18.12 -3.77
C HIS A 339 -9.67 18.03 -3.17
N ARG A 340 -8.68 18.65 -3.79
CA ARG A 340 -7.32 18.75 -3.23
C ARG A 340 -7.31 19.54 -1.92
N ALA A 341 -7.97 20.69 -1.88
CA ALA A 341 -8.06 21.51 -0.67
C ALA A 341 -8.69 20.73 0.51
N TRP A 342 -9.68 19.87 0.24
CA TRP A 342 -10.25 18.99 1.26
C TRP A 342 -9.21 17.98 1.77
N ALA A 343 -8.48 17.31 0.88
CA ALA A 343 -7.46 16.34 1.29
C ALA A 343 -6.32 16.98 2.09
N ASP A 344 -5.90 18.19 1.68
CA ASP A 344 -4.86 18.97 2.37
C ASP A 344 -5.34 19.42 3.76
N ALA A 345 -6.57 19.91 3.87
CA ALA A 345 -7.18 20.31 5.13
C ALA A 345 -7.34 19.10 6.09
N ALA A 346 -7.77 17.95 5.56
CA ALA A 346 -7.88 16.72 6.34
C ALA A 346 -6.52 16.23 6.86
N SER A 347 -5.48 16.29 6.02
CA SER A 347 -4.11 15.95 6.43
C SER A 347 -3.59 16.93 7.50
N ALA A 348 -3.86 18.23 7.35
CA ALA A 348 -3.47 19.24 8.32
C ALA A 348 -4.18 19.07 9.67
N ALA A 349 -5.46 18.68 9.67
CA ALA A 349 -6.23 18.43 10.89
C ALA A 349 -5.68 17.22 11.69
N LEU A 350 -5.18 16.18 11.01
CA LEU A 350 -4.59 15.02 11.66
C LEU A 350 -3.12 15.22 12.05
N ALA A 351 -2.41 16.14 11.42
CA ALA A 351 -0.96 16.33 11.63
C ALA A 351 -0.54 16.51 13.09
N PRO A 352 -1.24 17.29 13.96
CA PRO A 352 -0.87 17.43 15.38
C PRO A 352 -0.94 16.15 16.20
N HIS A 353 -1.69 15.14 15.72
CA HIS A 353 -1.95 13.87 16.40
C HIS A 353 -1.24 12.70 15.72
N ALA A 354 -0.47 12.99 14.64
CA ALA A 354 0.22 11.98 13.86
C ALA A 354 1.59 11.62 14.44
N LEU A 355 2.01 10.40 14.18
CA LEU A 355 3.39 9.98 14.37
C LEU A 355 4.27 10.59 13.25
N PRO A 356 5.57 10.85 13.51
CA PRO A 356 6.48 11.34 12.49
C PRO A 356 6.61 10.39 11.30
N GLY A 357 6.74 10.95 10.10
CA GLY A 357 6.93 10.19 8.86
C GLY A 357 5.63 9.74 8.22
N GLY A 358 5.74 9.15 7.03
CA GLY A 358 4.64 8.63 6.25
C GLY A 358 4.98 7.28 5.62
N TYR A 359 3.97 6.60 5.09
CA TYR A 359 4.16 5.35 4.39
C TYR A 359 4.79 5.58 3.00
N ALA A 360 5.90 4.89 2.70
CA ALA A 360 6.74 5.13 1.53
C ALA A 360 5.96 5.21 0.20
N ASN A 361 5.04 4.26 -0.04
CA ASN A 361 4.24 4.25 -1.27
C ASN A 361 3.25 5.42 -1.39
N LEU A 362 2.92 6.10 -0.29
CA LEU A 362 1.97 7.20 -0.25
C LEU A 362 2.63 8.58 -0.06
N LEU A 363 3.95 8.64 0.11
CA LEU A 363 4.66 9.91 0.20
C LEU A 363 4.43 10.74 -1.06
N VAL A 364 4.07 11.99 -0.87
CA VAL A 364 3.89 12.94 -1.96
C VAL A 364 5.06 13.91 -2.03
N PRO A 365 5.46 14.35 -3.24
CA PRO A 365 6.47 15.38 -3.40
C PRO A 365 6.06 16.66 -2.67
N GLY A 366 7.02 17.25 -1.94
CA GLY A 366 6.78 18.51 -1.17
C GLY A 366 6.37 18.30 0.29
N ASP A 367 5.99 17.11 0.73
CA ASP A 367 5.80 16.83 2.16
C ASP A 367 7.14 16.49 2.82
N HIS A 368 7.96 17.54 3.01
CA HIS A 368 9.33 17.41 3.52
C HIS A 368 9.40 16.78 4.91
N GLU A 369 8.42 17.04 5.77
CA GLU A 369 8.36 16.46 7.11
C GLU A 369 8.18 14.94 7.05
N GLN A 370 7.17 14.47 6.32
CA GLN A 370 6.94 13.04 6.20
C GLN A 370 8.08 12.32 5.48
N ILE A 371 8.65 12.91 4.42
CA ILE A 371 9.79 12.34 3.69
C ILE A 371 11.01 12.23 4.62
N ALA A 372 11.32 13.27 5.39
CA ALA A 372 12.47 13.28 6.30
C ALA A 372 12.40 12.17 7.36
N ASN A 373 11.20 11.84 7.81
CA ASN A 373 10.98 10.90 8.92
C ASN A 373 10.51 9.50 8.50
N ALA A 374 10.16 9.28 7.21
CA ALA A 374 9.57 8.04 6.73
C ALA A 374 10.43 6.79 6.98
N TYR A 375 11.74 6.95 6.98
CA TYR A 375 12.68 5.84 7.10
C TYR A 375 13.42 5.82 8.44
N GLY A 376 13.15 6.77 9.36
CA GLY A 376 13.79 6.84 10.67
C GLY A 376 15.31 6.70 10.61
N GLU A 377 15.88 5.85 11.44
CA GLU A 377 17.33 5.59 11.48
C GLU A 377 17.86 4.89 10.20
N ASN A 378 16.99 4.25 9.41
CA ASN A 378 17.36 3.59 8.16
C ASN A 378 17.68 4.58 7.03
N ALA A 379 17.34 5.87 7.17
CA ALA A 379 17.50 6.89 6.13
C ALA A 379 18.94 6.98 5.60
N ILE A 380 19.93 6.97 6.48
CA ILE A 380 21.37 7.09 6.12
C ILE A 380 21.80 5.87 5.27
N ARG A 381 21.47 4.66 5.72
CA ARG A 381 21.78 3.42 5.01
C ARG A 381 21.07 3.37 3.65
N LEU A 382 19.81 3.81 3.59
CA LEU A 382 19.02 3.83 2.37
C LEU A 382 19.58 4.78 1.32
N VAL A 383 20.03 5.98 1.73
CA VAL A 383 20.69 6.94 0.84
C VAL A 383 22.05 6.42 0.37
N ALA A 384 22.79 5.70 1.21
CA ALA A 384 24.04 5.06 0.80
C ALA A 384 23.80 3.95 -0.23
N ALA A 385 22.79 3.10 -0.03
CA ALA A 385 22.35 2.10 -1.02
C ALA A 385 21.93 2.75 -2.35
N LYS A 386 21.16 3.86 -2.30
CA LYS A 386 20.79 4.62 -3.50
C LYS A 386 22.02 5.09 -4.29
N LYS A 387 23.00 5.68 -3.60
CA LYS A 387 24.25 6.14 -4.23
C LYS A 387 25.07 5.01 -4.84
N HIS A 388 24.98 3.81 -4.24
CA HIS A 388 25.71 2.64 -4.74
C HIS A 388 25.06 2.03 -6.00
N TYR A 389 23.74 1.81 -5.96
CA TYR A 389 23.03 1.08 -7.03
C TYR A 389 22.53 2.00 -8.16
N ASP A 390 22.30 3.26 -7.87
CA ASP A 390 21.84 4.26 -8.85
C ASP A 390 22.48 5.63 -8.61
N PRO A 391 23.82 5.75 -8.81
CA PRO A 391 24.55 6.99 -8.56
C PRO A 391 24.10 8.15 -9.45
N ASP A 392 23.57 7.85 -10.63
CA ASP A 392 23.15 8.85 -11.62
C ASP A 392 21.67 9.28 -11.42
N GLY A 393 20.96 8.69 -10.47
CA GLY A 393 19.58 9.03 -10.17
C GLY A 393 18.58 8.71 -11.30
N VAL A 394 18.79 7.59 -12.00
CA VAL A 394 17.93 7.12 -13.09
C VAL A 394 16.52 6.80 -12.59
N PHE A 395 16.42 6.22 -11.39
CA PHE A 395 15.16 5.82 -10.78
C PHE A 395 14.77 6.78 -9.66
N THR A 396 13.60 7.41 -9.78
CA THR A 396 13.06 8.37 -8.81
C THR A 396 11.63 8.00 -8.43
N ALA A 397 11.43 6.72 -8.06
CA ALA A 397 10.09 6.18 -7.82
C ALA A 397 9.45 6.75 -6.54
N ILE A 398 10.20 6.83 -5.44
CA ILE A 398 9.69 7.30 -4.14
C ILE A 398 10.65 8.37 -3.62
N PRO A 399 10.15 9.47 -3.00
CA PRO A 399 11.01 10.47 -2.37
C PRO A 399 11.89 9.87 -1.30
N LEU A 400 13.18 10.19 -1.32
CA LEU A 400 14.16 9.77 -0.31
C LEU A 400 14.69 10.99 0.45
N PRO A 401 14.98 10.89 1.76
CA PRO A 401 15.53 11.97 2.55
C PRO A 401 16.88 12.48 1.97
N GLY A 402 17.01 13.79 1.81
CA GLY A 402 18.26 14.40 1.32
C GLY A 402 18.63 14.12 -0.14
N VAL A 403 17.74 13.47 -0.91
CA VAL A 403 17.90 13.29 -2.35
C VAL A 403 17.00 14.31 -3.05
N SER A 404 17.61 15.20 -3.88
CA SER A 404 16.82 16.20 -4.61
C SER A 404 15.92 15.52 -5.65
N GLU A 405 14.63 15.85 -5.59
CA GLU A 405 13.70 15.48 -6.64
C GLU A 405 14.05 16.24 -7.93
N GLY A 406 14.31 15.53 -9.03
CA GLY A 406 14.40 16.16 -10.34
C GLY A 406 13.11 16.95 -10.61
N LYS A 407 13.20 18.12 -11.29
CA LYS A 407 12.05 18.99 -11.59
C LYS A 407 10.88 18.18 -12.17
N ARG A 408 9.85 17.91 -11.34
CA ARG A 408 8.59 17.28 -11.75
C ARG A 408 7.60 18.37 -12.11
N SER A 409 6.92 18.26 -13.24
CA SER A 409 5.76 19.12 -13.51
C SER A 409 4.58 18.62 -12.67
N ASN A 410 3.82 19.53 -12.08
CA ASN A 410 2.57 19.24 -11.35
C ASN A 410 1.45 18.85 -12.34
N ALA A 411 1.63 17.79 -13.10
CA ALA A 411 0.62 17.32 -14.02
C ALA A 411 -0.54 16.65 -13.25
N VAL A 412 -1.76 16.98 -13.62
CA VAL A 412 -2.97 16.30 -13.15
C VAL A 412 -2.96 14.91 -13.75
N HIS A 413 -2.88 13.87 -12.92
CA HIS A 413 -2.87 12.49 -13.40
C HIS A 413 -4.29 11.96 -13.52
N ARG A 414 -4.66 11.48 -14.74
CA ARG A 414 -5.83 10.64 -14.99
C ARG A 414 -5.37 9.19 -15.03
N ARG A 415 -6.01 8.30 -14.32
CA ARG A 415 -5.84 6.85 -14.41
C ARG A 415 -6.71 6.24 -15.52
#